data_87866ccdb84ea17b9fa2d1e182ea07b0
#
_entry.id   87866ccdb84ea17b9fa2d1e182ea07b0
#
_cell.length_a   1.000
_cell.length_b   1.000
_cell.length_c   1.000
_cell.angle_alpha   90.00
_cell.angle_beta   90.00
_cell.angle_gamma   90.00
#
_symmetry.space_group_name_H-M   'P 1'
#
loop_
_entity.id
_entity.type
_entity.pdbx_description
1 polymer ?
#
loop_
_entity_poly.entity_id
_entity_poly.type
_entity_poly.pdbx_seq_one_letter_code
_entity_poly.pdbx_strand_id
1 'polypeptide(L)'
;AWIFPSTTPVQFEPEALRSSVQRMMAMQPQCLYPTHFGRVDGVERLAAQFLATLDRFEADGLALLARLPDDAPARLAALKEQVAATLVASALAAGCPVSPARAHELLALDIELNAQGMAVWLSRIGRTP
;
A
#
# COMPACT_ATOMS: atom_id res chain seq x y z
N ALA A 1 14.22 -9.57 1.11
CA ALA A 1 13.58 -8.28 1.43
C ALA A 1 12.12 -8.27 0.97
N TRP A 2 11.29 -7.56 1.66
CA TRP A 2 9.87 -7.33 1.38
C TRP A 2 9.60 -5.83 1.53
N ILE A 3 8.70 -5.29 0.72
CA ILE A 3 8.37 -3.87 0.68
C ILE A 3 6.89 -3.69 0.35
N PHE A 4 6.28 -2.62 0.81
CA PHE A 4 4.91 -2.26 0.48
C PHE A 4 4.77 -0.74 0.30
N PRO A 5 3.74 -0.26 -0.42
CA PRO A 5 3.48 1.16 -0.56
C PRO A 5 3.11 1.79 0.77
N SER A 6 3.68 2.96 1.07
CA SER A 6 3.22 3.80 2.16
C SER A 6 2.18 4.77 1.61
N THR A 7 0.94 4.61 2.05
CA THR A 7 -0.19 5.46 1.64
C THR A 7 -0.56 6.44 2.73
N THR A 8 0.45 7.04 3.38
CA THR A 8 0.24 7.95 4.52
C THR A 8 -0.80 9.04 4.23
N PRO A 9 -1.60 9.44 5.26
CA PRO A 9 -2.64 10.46 5.12
C PRO A 9 -2.14 11.74 4.47
N VAL A 10 -3.05 12.40 3.76
CA VAL A 10 -3.05 13.67 3.04
C VAL A 10 -2.26 13.72 1.72
N GLN A 11 -1.29 12.86 1.45
CA GLN A 11 -0.45 12.95 0.24
C GLN A 11 -0.55 11.75 -0.69
N PHE A 12 -1.36 10.75 -0.37
CA PHE A 12 -1.47 9.56 -1.21
C PHE A 12 -2.14 9.88 -2.56
N GLU A 13 -1.41 9.62 -3.63
CA GLU A 13 -1.82 9.75 -5.04
C GLU A 13 -1.27 8.54 -5.80
N PRO A 14 -2.09 7.51 -6.09
CA PRO A 14 -1.62 6.25 -6.69
C PRO A 14 -0.85 6.46 -7.98
N GLU A 15 -1.35 7.31 -8.88
CA GLU A 15 -0.73 7.56 -10.17
C GLU A 15 0.63 8.28 -10.06
N ALA A 16 0.74 9.26 -9.18
CA ALA A 16 1.99 9.96 -8.92
C ALA A 16 3.04 9.02 -8.32
N LEU A 17 2.62 8.14 -7.41
CA LEU A 17 3.49 7.14 -6.79
C LEU A 17 3.96 6.11 -7.82
N ARG A 18 3.04 5.60 -8.65
CA ARG A 18 3.35 4.68 -9.76
C ARG A 18 4.36 5.28 -10.72
N SER A 19 4.11 6.50 -11.19
CA SER A 19 5.01 7.23 -12.08
C SER A 19 6.39 7.44 -11.46
N SER A 20 6.47 7.76 -10.17
CA SER A 20 7.74 7.93 -9.45
C SER A 20 8.55 6.63 -9.40
N VAL A 21 7.90 5.50 -9.10
CA VAL A 21 8.57 4.18 -9.11
C VAL A 21 9.05 3.82 -10.51
N GLN A 22 8.22 4.02 -11.53
CA GLN A 22 8.59 3.74 -12.92
C GLN A 22 9.79 4.59 -13.39
N ARG A 23 9.83 5.87 -13.01
CA ARG A 23 10.97 6.75 -13.33
C ARG A 23 12.25 6.31 -12.63
N MET A 24 12.17 5.88 -11.37
CA MET A 24 13.33 5.30 -10.67
C MET A 24 13.83 4.04 -11.37
N MET A 25 12.91 3.16 -11.77
CA MET A 25 13.27 1.91 -12.44
C MET A 25 13.84 2.13 -13.84
N ALA A 26 13.44 3.18 -14.55
CA ALA A 26 14.02 3.56 -15.85
C ALA A 26 15.52 3.94 -15.75
N MET A 27 16.00 4.29 -14.57
CA MET A 27 17.43 4.52 -14.32
C MET A 27 18.24 3.23 -14.10
N GLN A 28 17.59 2.06 -14.13
CA GLN A 28 18.20 0.73 -13.95
C GLN A 28 19.07 0.62 -12.68
N PRO A 29 18.54 0.99 -11.50
CA PRO A 29 19.33 0.97 -10.27
C PRO A 29 19.70 -0.47 -9.87
N GLN A 30 20.94 -0.71 -9.53
CA GLN A 30 21.43 -2.01 -9.03
C GLN A 30 21.00 -2.24 -7.58
N CYS A 31 20.90 -1.18 -6.78
CA CYS A 31 20.39 -1.20 -5.41
C CYS A 31 19.73 0.14 -5.07
N LEU A 32 18.96 0.16 -3.99
CA LEU A 32 18.37 1.37 -3.43
C LEU A 32 18.75 1.53 -1.96
N TYR A 33 18.69 2.76 -1.48
CA TYR A 33 18.85 3.11 -0.06
C TYR A 33 17.61 3.87 0.41
N PRO A 34 16.48 3.17 0.67
CA PRO A 34 15.31 3.82 1.19
C PRO A 34 15.58 4.44 2.56
N THR A 35 14.94 5.57 2.84
CA THR A 35 14.98 6.20 4.16
C THR A 35 14.59 5.18 5.22
N HIS A 36 15.38 5.05 6.30
CA HIS A 36 15.18 4.14 7.45
C HIS A 36 15.51 2.65 7.21
N PHE A 37 15.92 2.21 6.01
CA PHE A 37 16.07 0.77 5.71
C PHE A 37 17.48 0.33 5.27
N GLY A 38 18.39 1.23 4.98
CA GLY A 38 19.70 0.87 4.46
C GLY A 38 19.66 0.32 3.03
N ARG A 39 20.66 -0.48 2.65
CA ARG A 39 20.78 -1.03 1.29
C ARG A 39 19.74 -2.10 1.00
N VAL A 40 19.10 -1.98 -0.15
CA VAL A 40 18.12 -2.93 -0.67
C VAL A 40 18.55 -3.38 -2.07
N ASP A 41 18.72 -4.69 -2.25
CA ASP A 41 19.04 -5.36 -3.52
C ASP A 41 17.80 -6.04 -4.12
N GLY A 42 17.89 -6.50 -5.36
CA GLY A 42 16.77 -7.13 -6.07
C GLY A 42 15.66 -6.15 -6.41
N VAL A 43 16.05 -4.98 -6.84
CA VAL A 43 15.21 -3.80 -7.02
C VAL A 43 14.06 -4.05 -8.00
N GLU A 44 14.30 -4.74 -9.12
CA GLU A 44 13.27 -5.06 -10.11
C GLU A 44 12.12 -5.87 -9.51
N ARG A 45 12.46 -6.93 -8.78
CA ARG A 45 11.46 -7.80 -8.12
C ARG A 45 10.67 -7.01 -7.07
N LEU A 46 11.36 -6.18 -6.28
CA LEU A 46 10.71 -5.37 -5.24
C LEU A 46 9.82 -4.29 -5.85
N ALA A 47 10.25 -3.64 -6.95
CA ALA A 47 9.43 -2.67 -7.66
C ALA A 47 8.16 -3.32 -8.24
N ALA A 48 8.28 -4.51 -8.84
CA ALA A 48 7.10 -5.25 -9.32
C ALA A 48 6.14 -5.60 -8.18
N GLN A 49 6.63 -6.08 -7.05
CA GLN A 49 5.84 -6.36 -5.85
C GLN A 49 5.15 -5.10 -5.31
N PHE A 50 5.87 -3.99 -5.24
CA PHE A 50 5.36 -2.70 -4.80
C PHE A 50 4.20 -2.22 -5.68
N LEU A 51 4.40 -2.23 -7.00
CA LEU A 51 3.39 -1.79 -7.96
C LEU A 51 2.15 -2.70 -7.92
N ALA A 52 2.33 -4.01 -7.83
CA ALA A 52 1.20 -4.94 -7.69
C ALA A 52 0.39 -4.67 -6.41
N THR A 53 1.04 -4.35 -5.29
CA THR A 53 0.36 -3.99 -4.05
C THR A 53 -0.34 -2.65 -4.17
N LEU A 54 0.27 -1.67 -4.84
CA LEU A 54 -0.33 -0.37 -5.12
C LEU A 54 -1.59 -0.50 -5.98
N ASP A 55 -1.51 -1.27 -7.06
CA ASP A 55 -2.66 -1.54 -7.95
C ASP A 55 -3.80 -2.23 -7.19
N ARG A 56 -3.48 -3.14 -6.28
CA ARG A 56 -4.46 -3.79 -5.42
C ARG A 56 -5.13 -2.78 -4.48
N PHE A 57 -4.37 -1.94 -3.81
CA PHE A 57 -4.92 -0.90 -2.93
C PHE A 57 -5.84 0.07 -3.69
N GLU A 58 -5.43 0.50 -4.87
CA GLU A 58 -6.24 1.37 -5.72
C GLU A 58 -7.55 0.69 -6.12
N ALA A 59 -7.49 -0.53 -6.64
CA ALA A 59 -8.67 -1.28 -7.07
C ALA A 59 -9.65 -1.55 -5.91
N ASP A 60 -9.15 -1.98 -4.76
CA ASP A 60 -9.96 -2.25 -3.57
C ASP A 60 -10.61 -0.96 -3.04
N GLY A 61 -9.87 0.15 -3.04
CA GLY A 61 -10.38 1.46 -2.63
C GLY A 61 -11.51 1.96 -3.55
N LEU A 62 -11.32 1.91 -4.86
CA LEU A 62 -12.33 2.32 -5.85
C LEU A 62 -13.59 1.45 -5.77
N ALA A 63 -13.43 0.14 -5.59
CA ALA A 63 -14.55 -0.78 -5.40
C ALA A 63 -15.35 -0.46 -4.12
N LEU A 64 -14.66 -0.09 -3.03
CA LEU A 64 -15.31 0.34 -1.79
C LEU A 64 -16.02 1.67 -1.94
N LEU A 65 -15.44 2.63 -2.64
CA LEU A 65 -16.09 3.92 -2.91
C LEU A 65 -17.38 3.71 -3.71
N ALA A 66 -17.37 2.87 -4.72
CA ALA A 66 -18.56 2.55 -5.52
C ALA A 66 -19.67 1.84 -4.70
N ARG A 67 -19.28 0.98 -3.77
CA ARG A 67 -20.22 0.20 -2.96
C ARG A 67 -20.77 0.97 -1.76
N LEU A 68 -19.98 1.87 -1.18
CA LEU A 68 -20.29 2.64 0.03
C LEU A 68 -20.00 4.13 -0.21
N PRO A 69 -20.70 4.80 -1.15
CA PRO A 69 -20.33 6.17 -1.55
C PRO A 69 -20.49 7.17 -0.41
N ASP A 70 -21.51 7.01 0.43
CA ASP A 70 -21.89 7.96 1.48
C ASP A 70 -21.52 7.49 2.89
N ASP A 71 -20.95 6.30 3.06
CA ASP A 71 -20.59 5.73 4.36
C ASP A 71 -19.07 5.70 4.57
N ALA A 72 -18.49 6.84 4.88
CA ALA A 72 -17.06 6.96 5.12
C ALA A 72 -16.55 6.10 6.31
N PRO A 73 -17.29 5.98 7.45
CA PRO A 73 -16.86 5.08 8.53
C PRO A 73 -16.82 3.61 8.12
N ALA A 74 -17.86 3.11 7.42
CA ALA A 74 -17.87 1.74 6.93
C ALA A 74 -16.77 1.49 5.89
N ARG A 75 -16.50 2.47 4.99
CA ARG A 75 -15.35 2.38 4.07
C ARG A 75 -14.02 2.26 4.81
N LEU A 76 -13.78 3.07 5.82
CA LEU A 76 -12.53 3.02 6.58
C LEU A 76 -12.36 1.66 7.28
N ALA A 77 -13.43 1.13 7.88
CA ALA A 77 -13.38 -0.19 8.51
C ALA A 77 -13.03 -1.28 7.49
N ALA A 78 -13.69 -1.29 6.33
CA ALA A 78 -13.42 -2.24 5.26
C ALA A 78 -12.00 -2.08 4.67
N LEU A 79 -11.50 -0.85 4.53
CA LEU A 79 -10.12 -0.58 4.10
C LEU A 79 -9.10 -1.20 5.06
N LYS A 80 -9.31 -1.07 6.38
CA LYS A 80 -8.41 -1.68 7.38
C LYS A 80 -8.34 -3.20 7.21
N GLU A 81 -9.47 -3.85 7.00
CA GLU A 81 -9.52 -5.30 6.76
C GLU A 81 -8.80 -5.71 5.47
N GLN A 82 -9.04 -5.00 4.37
CA GLN A 82 -8.41 -5.29 3.08
C GLN A 82 -6.90 -5.02 3.08
N VAL A 83 -6.48 -3.90 3.66
CA VAL A 83 -5.04 -3.57 3.81
C VAL A 83 -4.36 -4.63 4.68
N ALA A 84 -4.97 -5.02 5.81
CA ALA A 84 -4.44 -6.05 6.68
C ALA A 84 -4.26 -7.38 5.94
N ALA A 85 -5.31 -7.84 5.24
CA ALA A 85 -5.26 -9.08 4.47
C ALA A 85 -4.15 -9.04 3.40
N THR A 86 -4.03 -7.94 2.68
CA THR A 86 -3.03 -7.77 1.61
C THR A 86 -1.60 -7.74 2.17
N LEU A 87 -1.34 -6.95 3.21
CA LEU A 87 0.00 -6.82 3.78
C LEU A 87 0.46 -8.10 4.47
N VAL A 88 -0.41 -8.72 5.26
CA VAL A 88 -0.09 -9.98 5.95
C VAL A 88 0.19 -11.09 4.94
N ALA A 89 -0.68 -11.28 3.94
CA ALA A 89 -0.46 -12.29 2.90
C ALA A 89 0.84 -12.05 2.13
N SER A 90 1.13 -10.80 1.77
CA SER A 90 2.35 -10.43 1.05
C SER A 90 3.62 -10.66 1.89
N ALA A 91 3.60 -10.33 3.18
CA ALA A 91 4.72 -10.57 4.08
C ALA A 91 5.02 -12.06 4.24
N LEU A 92 3.99 -12.88 4.44
CA LEU A 92 4.13 -14.34 4.56
C LEU A 92 4.62 -14.97 3.26
N ALA A 93 4.10 -14.53 2.11
CA ALA A 93 4.56 -14.99 0.79
C ALA A 93 6.04 -14.61 0.52
N ALA A 94 6.50 -13.51 1.11
CA ALA A 94 7.92 -13.12 1.07
C ALA A 94 8.82 -13.88 2.05
N GLY A 95 8.27 -14.85 2.78
CA GLY A 95 9.01 -15.72 3.71
C GLY A 95 9.16 -15.16 5.12
N CYS A 96 8.28 -14.24 5.55
CA CYS A 96 8.27 -13.78 6.94
C CYS A 96 7.98 -14.96 7.90
N PRO A 97 8.87 -15.28 8.84
CA PRO A 97 8.79 -16.52 9.64
C PRO A 97 7.93 -16.37 10.90
N VAL A 98 6.77 -15.71 10.77
CA VAL A 98 5.82 -15.52 11.88
C VAL A 98 4.42 -16.02 11.51
N SER A 99 3.57 -16.24 12.51
CA SER A 99 2.17 -16.58 12.25
C SER A 99 1.41 -15.39 11.63
N PRO A 100 0.30 -15.64 10.91
CA PRO A 100 -0.55 -14.55 10.39
C PRO A 100 -0.99 -13.56 11.46
N ALA A 101 -1.37 -14.04 12.65
CA ALA A 101 -1.76 -13.20 13.77
C ALA A 101 -0.61 -12.30 14.24
N ARG A 102 0.59 -12.86 14.33
CA ARG A 102 1.77 -12.08 14.72
C ARG A 102 2.19 -11.07 13.64
N ALA A 103 2.07 -11.43 12.35
CA ALA A 103 2.30 -10.50 11.26
C ALA A 103 1.32 -9.32 11.33
N HIS A 104 0.04 -9.60 11.58
CA HIS A 104 -0.98 -8.56 11.77
C HIS A 104 -0.66 -7.61 12.93
N GLU A 105 -0.24 -8.16 14.09
CA GLU A 105 0.17 -7.33 15.23
C GLU A 105 1.37 -6.43 14.89
N LEU A 106 2.39 -6.97 14.23
CA LEU A 106 3.59 -6.22 13.86
C LEU A 106 3.29 -5.12 12.85
N LEU A 107 2.31 -5.32 11.97
CA LEU A 107 1.90 -4.38 10.93
C LEU A 107 0.73 -3.47 11.35
N ALA A 108 0.28 -3.53 12.61
CA ALA A 108 -0.93 -2.84 13.05
C ALA A 108 -0.90 -1.32 12.76
N LEU A 109 0.23 -0.67 13.01
CA LEU A 109 0.40 0.76 12.72
C LEU A 109 0.39 1.04 11.23
N ASP A 110 1.06 0.21 10.42
CA ASP A 110 1.11 0.37 8.97
C ASP A 110 -0.27 0.14 8.35
N ILE A 111 -1.02 -0.83 8.83
CA ILE A 111 -2.41 -1.11 8.42
C ILE A 111 -3.28 0.13 8.68
N GLU A 112 -3.20 0.68 9.88
CA GLU A 112 -3.98 1.86 10.28
C GLU A 112 -3.66 3.06 9.38
N LEU A 113 -2.37 3.41 9.25
CA LEU A 113 -1.92 4.57 8.48
C LEU A 113 -2.24 4.42 6.98
N ASN A 114 -2.05 3.23 6.41
CA ASN A 114 -2.36 2.99 5.00
C ASN A 114 -3.87 3.09 4.75
N ALA A 115 -4.70 2.50 5.60
CA ALA A 115 -6.16 2.60 5.46
C ALA A 115 -6.64 4.06 5.57
N GLN A 116 -6.10 4.82 6.51
CA GLN A 116 -6.44 6.25 6.67
C GLN A 116 -6.04 7.07 5.43
N GLY A 117 -4.84 6.85 4.89
CA GLY A 117 -4.38 7.56 3.69
C GLY A 117 -5.23 7.24 2.46
N MET A 118 -5.60 5.99 2.27
CA MET A 118 -6.56 5.59 1.23
C MET A 118 -7.93 6.23 1.44
N ALA A 119 -8.44 6.29 2.67
CA ALA A 119 -9.72 6.93 2.96
C ALA A 119 -9.71 8.43 2.62
N VAL A 120 -8.61 9.13 2.91
CA VAL A 120 -8.44 10.55 2.54
C VAL A 120 -8.41 10.71 1.02
N TRP A 121 -7.66 9.88 0.30
CA TRP A 121 -7.62 9.87 -1.16
C TRP A 121 -9.02 9.66 -1.76
N LEU A 122 -9.75 8.64 -1.31
CA LEU A 122 -11.10 8.36 -1.78
C LEU A 122 -12.08 9.51 -1.51
N SER A 123 -11.92 10.20 -0.38
CA SER A 123 -12.74 11.38 -0.06
C SER A 123 -12.47 12.56 -1.01
N ARG A 124 -11.26 12.68 -1.54
CA ARG A 124 -10.91 13.72 -2.52
C ARG A 124 -11.53 13.43 -3.89
N ILE A 125 -11.33 12.22 -4.40
CA ILE A 125 -11.84 11.84 -5.72
C ILE A 125 -13.37 11.72 -5.75
N GLY A 126 -14.01 11.32 -4.66
CA GLY A 126 -15.46 11.24 -4.54
C GLY A 126 -16.17 12.61 -4.47
N ARG A 127 -15.42 13.71 -4.29
CA ARG A 127 -15.94 15.08 -4.29
C ARG A 127 -15.76 15.80 -5.63
N THR A 128 -15.08 15.18 -6.57
CA THR A 128 -14.91 15.78 -7.90
C THR A 128 -16.20 15.59 -8.67
N PRO A 129 -16.89 16.68 -9.10
CA PRO A 129 -18.14 16.62 -9.82
C PRO A 129 -17.98 15.98 -11.20
#